data_40d9c845938948d34a0021c3ef2fb080
#
_entry.id   40d9c845938948d34a0021c3ef2fb080
#
_cell.length_a   1.000
_cell.length_b   1.000
_cell.length_c   1.000
_cell.angle_alpha   90.00
_cell.angle_beta   90.00
_cell.angle_gamma   90.00
#
_symmetry.space_group_name_H-M   'P 1'
#
loop_
_entity.id
_entity.type
_entity.pdbx_description
1 polymer ?
#
loop_
_entity_poly.entity_id
_entity_poly.type
_entity_poly.pdbx_seq_one_letter_code
_entity_poly.pdbx_strand_id
1 'polypeptide(L)'
;MSMKELLKIKTLGDLKRAGYQTKNIKDELRDNLINSLKSGEEVFKGILGYSTTVIPEIQRAILSRHHINLLGLRGQAKTRIARQMTALLDEYIPVISGSEIHDDPFAPLSHYGRETIAVKGDDTAIEWMHRGDRFVEKLATPDVTVADLIGDIDPIKAANLKISYSDERAIHFGLIPRSNRCIFVINELPDLQARIQVALFNILQEGDIQIRGFRMRMPLDLQFIFTANPEDYTNRGSIVTPLKDRIQSQIVTHYPKDIEISKTITQQEAKISKDQLAMVEVPDLLKNLIEQISFEARESEYVDAKSGVSARLSISAYENLVSTAERRALILGEKSTVARVSDIWGTISAINGKIELVYEGEQEGPVNVAQFLISQAIRSQFINYFPDPERFKRKKEENPYQRIIQWFNANHDLDILLEEKQQDFEKKLASVDGLSELIDLYYKKSSVKEKFLLKEFVLYGLASYSQLNRLSLDSSVLFKDLFSSVFTSDGPENLN
;
A
#
# COMPACT_ATOMS: atom_id res chain seq x y z
N MET A 1 -14.00 34.38 -15.73
CA MET A 1 -12.85 34.30 -16.64
C MET A 1 -12.53 32.85 -16.86
N SER A 2 -12.31 32.41 -18.11
CA SER A 2 -11.94 31.00 -18.35
C SER A 2 -10.46 30.76 -17.95
N MET A 3 -10.11 29.52 -17.60
CA MET A 3 -8.72 29.15 -17.26
C MET A 3 -7.74 29.55 -18.39
N LYS A 4 -8.14 29.38 -19.65
CA LYS A 4 -7.33 29.79 -20.81
C LYS A 4 -7.08 31.30 -20.90
N GLU A 5 -7.98 32.12 -20.39
CA GLU A 5 -7.82 33.58 -20.33
C GLU A 5 -6.91 33.99 -19.18
N LEU A 6 -7.04 33.33 -18.01
CA LEU A 6 -6.14 33.53 -16.86
C LEU A 6 -4.68 33.27 -17.21
N LEU A 7 -4.39 32.14 -17.88
CA LEU A 7 -3.03 31.75 -18.25
C LEU A 7 -2.33 32.71 -19.24
N LYS A 8 -3.07 33.63 -19.87
CA LYS A 8 -2.48 34.69 -20.73
C LYS A 8 -1.93 35.86 -19.95
N ILE A 9 -2.32 35.99 -18.68
CA ILE A 9 -1.84 37.04 -17.77
C ILE A 9 -0.40 36.76 -17.42
N LYS A 10 0.50 37.75 -17.62
CA LYS A 10 1.93 37.62 -17.40
C LYS A 10 2.51 38.65 -16.46
N THR A 11 1.73 39.64 -16.03
CA THR A 11 2.19 40.68 -15.12
C THR A 11 1.25 40.85 -13.93
N LEU A 12 1.80 41.39 -12.83
CA LEU A 12 1.03 41.72 -11.63
C LEU A 12 -0.09 42.73 -11.94
N GLY A 13 0.17 43.72 -12.79
CA GLY A 13 -0.82 44.70 -13.19
C GLY A 13 -2.01 44.09 -13.94
N ASP A 14 -1.75 43.15 -14.84
CA ASP A 14 -2.82 42.40 -15.52
C ASP A 14 -3.62 41.58 -14.53
N LEU A 15 -2.96 40.96 -13.56
CA LEU A 15 -3.60 40.15 -12.52
C LEU A 15 -4.54 40.99 -11.64
N LYS A 16 -4.11 42.21 -11.27
CA LYS A 16 -4.95 43.20 -10.55
C LYS A 16 -6.16 43.64 -11.38
N ARG A 17 -5.96 43.94 -12.68
CA ARG A 17 -7.03 44.30 -13.61
C ARG A 17 -8.06 43.20 -13.80
N ALA A 18 -7.60 41.96 -13.77
CA ALA A 18 -8.48 40.79 -13.85
C ALA A 18 -9.26 40.51 -12.57
N GLY A 19 -9.01 41.26 -11.48
CA GLY A 19 -9.68 41.08 -10.19
C GLY A 19 -9.33 39.75 -9.51
N TYR A 20 -8.15 39.18 -9.83
CA TYR A 20 -7.70 37.92 -9.20
C TYR A 20 -7.44 38.15 -7.72
N GLN A 21 -7.91 37.22 -6.90
CA GLN A 21 -7.65 37.19 -5.45
C GLN A 21 -6.93 35.91 -5.08
N THR A 22 -5.82 36.05 -4.39
CA THR A 22 -5.09 34.91 -3.86
C THR A 22 -5.79 34.36 -2.62
N LYS A 23 -5.70 33.04 -2.43
CA LYS A 23 -6.15 32.33 -1.24
C LYS A 23 -4.96 31.63 -0.60
N ASN A 24 -5.03 31.45 0.72
CA ASN A 24 -4.10 30.54 1.36
C ASN A 24 -4.47 29.08 1.02
N ILE A 25 -3.47 28.18 1.07
CA ILE A 25 -3.65 26.80 0.66
C ILE A 25 -4.75 26.06 1.43
N LYS A 26 -4.93 26.37 2.70
CA LYS A 26 -5.96 25.71 3.54
C LYS A 26 -7.36 26.14 3.17
N ASP A 27 -7.57 27.41 2.82
CA ASP A 27 -8.84 27.90 2.32
C ASP A 27 -9.13 27.37 0.91
N GLU A 28 -8.11 27.28 0.07
CA GLU A 28 -8.21 26.70 -1.27
C GLU A 28 -8.67 25.24 -1.21
N LEU A 29 -7.99 24.40 -0.41
CA LEU A 29 -8.37 23.00 -0.19
C LEU A 29 -9.79 22.87 0.34
N ARG A 30 -10.17 23.73 1.29
CA ARG A 30 -11.49 23.74 1.90
C ARG A 30 -12.57 24.10 0.89
N ASP A 31 -12.40 25.18 0.14
CA ASP A 31 -13.39 25.66 -0.82
C ASP A 31 -13.62 24.62 -1.93
N ASN A 32 -12.54 24.03 -2.45
CA ASN A 32 -12.62 23.01 -3.48
C ASN A 32 -13.24 21.71 -2.94
N LEU A 33 -12.96 21.33 -1.69
CA LEU A 33 -13.65 20.21 -1.05
C LEU A 33 -15.15 20.47 -0.90
N ILE A 34 -15.56 21.68 -0.48
CA ILE A 34 -16.98 22.04 -0.38
C ILE A 34 -17.67 21.92 -1.74
N ASN A 35 -17.01 22.36 -2.81
CA ASN A 35 -17.54 22.26 -4.16
C ASN A 35 -17.70 20.79 -4.59
N SER A 36 -16.69 19.96 -4.34
CA SER A 36 -16.72 18.51 -4.64
C SER A 36 -17.83 17.81 -3.85
N LEU A 37 -17.98 18.11 -2.56
CA LEU A 37 -19.04 17.52 -1.73
C LEU A 37 -20.45 17.94 -2.22
N LYS A 38 -20.64 19.18 -2.67
CA LYS A 38 -21.92 19.67 -3.23
C LYS A 38 -22.23 19.05 -4.59
N SER A 39 -21.22 18.84 -5.43
CA SER A 39 -21.39 18.23 -6.76
C SER A 39 -21.47 16.71 -6.73
N GLY A 40 -21.12 16.06 -5.60
CA GLY A 40 -21.00 14.60 -5.50
C GLY A 40 -19.77 14.04 -6.19
N GLU A 41 -18.79 14.89 -6.53
CA GLU A 41 -17.56 14.42 -7.15
C GLU A 41 -16.65 13.72 -6.12
N GLU A 42 -16.22 12.50 -6.45
CA GLU A 42 -15.30 11.74 -5.62
C GLU A 42 -13.87 12.26 -5.76
N VAL A 43 -13.31 12.77 -4.66
CA VAL A 43 -11.93 13.30 -4.61
C VAL A 43 -10.88 12.18 -4.51
N PHE A 44 -11.16 11.18 -3.66
CA PHE A 44 -10.22 10.09 -3.36
C PHE A 44 -10.52 8.85 -4.21
N LYS A 45 -10.42 9.01 -5.53
CA LYS A 45 -10.73 7.96 -6.52
C LYS A 45 -9.83 6.75 -6.35
N GLY A 46 -10.45 5.55 -6.28
CA GLY A 46 -9.73 4.29 -6.15
C GLY A 46 -9.08 4.06 -4.78
N ILE A 47 -9.45 4.83 -3.75
CA ILE A 47 -9.16 4.53 -2.35
C ILE A 47 -10.33 3.73 -1.80
N LEU A 48 -10.16 2.41 -1.71
CA LEU A 48 -11.22 1.49 -1.31
C LEU A 48 -11.18 1.16 0.18
N GLY A 49 -12.35 0.84 0.74
CA GLY A 49 -12.49 0.43 2.15
C GLY A 49 -12.47 1.56 3.18
N TYR A 50 -12.37 2.83 2.75
CA TYR A 50 -12.24 3.99 3.63
C TYR A 50 -13.41 4.97 3.56
N SER A 51 -14.42 4.71 2.76
CA SER A 51 -15.54 5.62 2.50
C SER A 51 -16.33 6.03 3.75
N THR A 52 -16.41 5.17 4.75
CA THR A 52 -17.14 5.40 6.00
C THR A 52 -16.24 5.69 7.21
N THR A 53 -14.92 5.59 7.06
CA THR A 53 -13.94 5.70 8.15
C THR A 53 -12.94 6.82 7.88
N VAL A 54 -11.88 6.55 7.17
CA VAL A 54 -10.72 7.45 6.97
C VAL A 54 -11.07 8.67 6.13
N ILE A 55 -11.81 8.50 5.01
CA ILE A 55 -12.14 9.61 4.11
C ILE A 55 -12.98 10.70 4.80
N PRO A 56 -14.04 10.39 5.57
CA PRO A 56 -14.77 11.40 6.30
C PRO A 56 -13.93 12.16 7.34
N GLU A 57 -12.95 11.50 7.95
CA GLU A 57 -12.03 12.16 8.89
C GLU A 57 -11.08 13.12 8.18
N ILE A 58 -10.55 12.74 7.02
CA ILE A 58 -9.73 13.63 6.18
C ILE A 58 -10.55 14.85 5.74
N GLN A 59 -11.79 14.64 5.29
CA GLN A 59 -12.68 15.73 4.88
C GLN A 59 -12.93 16.71 6.04
N ARG A 60 -13.20 16.20 7.25
CA ARG A 60 -13.35 17.04 8.45
C ARG A 60 -12.08 17.83 8.77
N ALA A 61 -10.90 17.19 8.69
CA ALA A 61 -9.62 17.84 8.92
C ALA A 61 -9.38 18.98 7.91
N ILE A 62 -9.67 18.77 6.63
CA ILE A 62 -9.57 19.80 5.59
C ILE A 62 -10.56 20.95 5.85
N LEU A 63 -11.82 20.64 6.16
CA LEU A 63 -12.83 21.65 6.48
C LEU A 63 -12.43 22.49 7.70
N SER A 64 -11.72 21.91 8.65
CA SER A 64 -11.19 22.60 9.85
C SER A 64 -9.82 23.27 9.62
N ARG A 65 -9.25 23.19 8.42
CA ARG A 65 -7.91 23.73 8.08
C ARG A 65 -6.78 23.17 8.93
N HIS A 66 -6.90 21.90 9.34
CA HIS A 66 -5.92 21.24 10.19
C HIS A 66 -4.74 20.70 9.38
N HIS A 67 -3.57 20.69 9.98
CA HIS A 67 -2.51 19.78 9.59
C HIS A 67 -2.89 18.34 9.95
N ILE A 68 -2.46 17.36 9.15
CA ILE A 68 -2.95 15.98 9.24
C ILE A 68 -1.78 15.04 9.53
N ASN A 69 -1.95 14.14 10.50
CA ASN A 69 -1.09 12.96 10.69
C ASN A 69 -1.88 11.70 10.34
N LEU A 70 -1.45 10.98 9.31
CA LEU A 70 -1.99 9.67 8.93
C LEU A 70 -1.21 8.59 9.70
N LEU A 71 -1.84 8.02 10.70
CA LEU A 71 -1.26 6.99 11.56
C LEU A 71 -1.77 5.61 11.15
N GLY A 72 -0.89 4.67 10.90
CA GLY A 72 -1.26 3.29 10.60
C GLY A 72 -0.12 2.49 9.99
N LEU A 73 -0.31 1.18 9.93
CA LEU A 73 0.68 0.23 9.49
C LEU A 73 1.07 0.38 8.01
N ARG A 74 2.07 -0.35 7.56
CA ARG A 74 2.57 -0.34 6.17
C ARG A 74 1.49 -0.77 5.18
N GLY A 75 1.49 -0.19 3.98
CA GLY A 75 0.59 -0.58 2.89
C GLY A 75 -0.88 -0.17 3.08
N GLN A 76 -1.18 0.82 3.92
CA GLN A 76 -2.52 1.37 4.17
C GLN A 76 -2.79 2.65 3.37
N ALA A 77 -2.20 2.80 2.21
CA ALA A 77 -2.43 3.89 1.24
C ALA A 77 -2.17 5.33 1.75
N LYS A 78 -1.48 5.54 2.89
CA LYS A 78 -1.26 6.87 3.51
C LYS A 78 -0.68 7.89 2.51
N THR A 79 0.42 7.56 1.83
CA THR A 79 1.06 8.44 0.84
C THR A 79 0.18 8.67 -0.39
N ARG A 80 -0.59 7.67 -0.83
CA ARG A 80 -1.52 7.80 -1.95
C ARG A 80 -2.64 8.78 -1.63
N ILE A 81 -3.19 8.71 -0.42
CA ILE A 81 -4.20 9.66 0.08
C ILE A 81 -3.63 11.07 0.09
N ALA A 82 -2.43 11.27 0.67
CA ALA A 82 -1.77 12.58 0.71
C ALA A 82 -1.58 13.15 -0.70
N ARG A 83 -1.15 12.34 -1.65
CA ARG A 83 -0.95 12.75 -3.04
C ARG A 83 -2.26 13.11 -3.74
N GLN A 84 -3.34 12.40 -3.48
CA GLN A 84 -4.65 12.71 -4.07
C GLN A 84 -5.26 14.02 -3.56
N MET A 85 -4.82 14.54 -2.41
CA MET A 85 -5.25 15.86 -1.94
C MET A 85 -4.84 16.99 -2.90
N THR A 86 -3.87 16.79 -3.79
CA THR A 86 -3.55 17.75 -4.85
C THR A 86 -4.72 18.03 -5.80
N ALA A 87 -5.67 17.10 -5.92
CA ALA A 87 -6.89 17.32 -6.70
C ALA A 87 -7.79 18.42 -6.12
N LEU A 88 -7.62 18.74 -4.82
CA LEU A 88 -8.32 19.84 -4.13
C LEU A 88 -7.60 21.19 -4.26
N LEU A 89 -6.44 21.27 -4.90
CA LEU A 89 -5.77 22.52 -5.23
C LEU A 89 -6.36 23.11 -6.52
N ASP A 90 -6.34 24.44 -6.63
CA ASP A 90 -6.66 25.14 -7.88
C ASP A 90 -5.66 24.68 -8.96
N GLU A 91 -6.13 24.53 -10.19
CA GLU A 91 -5.31 23.95 -11.25
C GLU A 91 -4.02 24.74 -11.50
N TYR A 92 -4.10 26.08 -11.40
CA TYR A 92 -2.97 26.99 -11.51
C TYR A 92 -3.08 28.12 -10.51
N ILE A 93 -1.93 28.52 -9.93
CA ILE A 93 -1.79 29.74 -9.13
C ILE A 93 -0.67 30.63 -9.68
N PRO A 94 -0.79 31.98 -9.56
CA PRO A 94 0.28 32.86 -9.99
C PRO A 94 1.36 32.92 -8.92
N VAL A 95 2.62 32.95 -9.37
CA VAL A 95 3.81 33.17 -8.57
C VAL A 95 4.71 34.23 -9.23
N ILE A 96 5.53 34.93 -8.46
CA ILE A 96 6.50 35.88 -9.03
C ILE A 96 7.56 35.06 -9.82
N SER A 97 7.76 35.41 -11.07
CA SER A 97 8.74 34.73 -11.93
C SER A 97 10.14 34.80 -11.35
N GLY A 98 10.79 33.61 -11.25
CA GLY A 98 12.15 33.46 -10.69
C GLY A 98 12.22 33.46 -9.15
N SER A 99 11.09 33.47 -8.44
CA SER A 99 11.08 33.32 -6.97
C SER A 99 11.43 31.89 -6.55
N GLU A 100 12.44 31.75 -5.66
CA GLU A 100 12.83 30.44 -5.11
C GLU A 100 11.79 29.84 -4.15
N ILE A 101 10.88 30.66 -3.60
CA ILE A 101 9.89 30.25 -2.60
C ILE A 101 8.46 30.45 -3.05
N HIS A 102 8.22 30.49 -4.36
CA HIS A 102 6.89 30.66 -4.95
C HIS A 102 6.10 31.85 -4.38
N ASP A 103 6.77 33.02 -4.31
CA ASP A 103 6.18 34.23 -3.75
C ASP A 103 4.83 34.55 -4.38
N ASP A 104 3.86 34.88 -3.51
CA ASP A 104 2.58 35.43 -3.95
C ASP A 104 2.81 36.84 -4.53
N PRO A 105 2.34 37.11 -5.76
CA PRO A 105 2.48 38.45 -6.34
C PRO A 105 1.82 39.57 -5.54
N PHE A 106 0.82 39.26 -4.70
CA PHE A 106 0.15 40.25 -3.85
C PHE A 106 0.77 40.38 -2.45
N ALA A 107 1.52 39.34 -1.98
CA ALA A 107 2.10 39.30 -0.64
C ALA A 107 3.46 38.58 -0.65
N PRO A 108 4.51 39.15 -1.27
CA PRO A 108 5.80 38.51 -1.39
C PRO A 108 6.51 38.37 -0.05
N LEU A 109 7.06 37.20 0.22
CA LEU A 109 7.77 36.87 1.47
C LEU A 109 9.30 37.01 1.35
N SER A 110 9.88 36.67 0.18
CA SER A 110 11.31 36.75 -0.03
C SER A 110 11.80 38.21 -0.25
N HIS A 111 13.08 38.46 0.04
CA HIS A 111 13.71 39.70 -0.38
C HIS A 111 13.60 39.90 -1.89
N TYR A 112 13.86 38.85 -2.68
CA TYR A 112 13.75 38.89 -4.15
C TYR A 112 12.35 39.34 -4.61
N GLY A 113 11.29 38.75 -4.05
CA GLY A 113 9.92 39.10 -4.40
C GLY A 113 9.58 40.57 -4.05
N ARG A 114 9.93 41.01 -2.83
CA ARG A 114 9.68 42.37 -2.38
C ARG A 114 10.47 43.41 -3.23
N GLU A 115 11.75 43.12 -3.51
CA GLU A 115 12.61 44.03 -4.31
C GLU A 115 12.10 44.09 -5.77
N THR A 116 11.72 42.94 -6.34
CA THR A 116 11.19 42.86 -7.72
C THR A 116 9.94 43.72 -7.87
N ILE A 117 9.00 43.63 -6.92
CA ILE A 117 7.76 44.45 -6.95
C ILE A 117 8.11 45.93 -6.70
N ALA A 118 9.02 46.25 -5.79
CA ALA A 118 9.39 47.62 -5.53
C ALA A 118 10.03 48.32 -6.75
N VAL A 119 10.79 47.57 -7.56
CA VAL A 119 11.44 48.11 -8.79
C VAL A 119 10.51 48.13 -9.98
N LYS A 120 9.76 47.04 -10.23
CA LYS A 120 8.97 46.83 -11.45
C LYS A 120 7.50 47.22 -11.28
N GLY A 121 6.99 47.33 -10.06
CA GLY A 121 5.59 47.62 -9.80
C GLY A 121 4.64 46.65 -10.52
N ASP A 122 3.70 47.18 -11.26
CA ASP A 122 2.70 46.40 -12.00
C ASP A 122 3.26 45.64 -13.21
N ASP A 123 4.50 45.96 -13.65
CA ASP A 123 5.22 45.22 -14.70
C ASP A 123 5.97 43.99 -14.16
N THR A 124 5.82 43.68 -12.87
CA THR A 124 6.37 42.47 -12.28
C THR A 124 5.86 41.23 -13.01
N ALA A 125 6.79 40.46 -13.58
CA ALA A 125 6.46 39.24 -14.31
C ALA A 125 5.98 38.15 -13.36
N ILE A 126 4.93 37.45 -13.77
CA ILE A 126 4.38 36.30 -13.06
C ILE A 126 4.44 35.03 -13.91
N GLU A 127 4.53 33.90 -13.24
CA GLU A 127 4.41 32.57 -13.83
C GLU A 127 3.24 31.82 -13.19
N TRP A 128 2.67 30.88 -13.93
CA TRP A 128 1.57 30.04 -13.45
C TRP A 128 2.10 28.68 -13.01
N MET A 129 2.02 28.39 -11.71
CA MET A 129 2.40 27.13 -11.13
C MET A 129 1.24 26.15 -11.14
N HIS A 130 1.42 25.00 -11.80
CA HIS A 130 0.40 23.96 -11.86
C HIS A 130 0.30 23.20 -10.53
N ARG A 131 -0.91 22.76 -10.14
CA ARG A 131 -1.14 22.02 -8.89
C ARG A 131 -0.30 20.74 -8.75
N GLY A 132 0.12 20.11 -9.85
CA GLY A 132 1.01 18.94 -9.83
C GLY A 132 2.39 19.26 -9.26
N ASP A 133 2.86 20.52 -9.40
CA ASP A 133 4.14 20.99 -8.88
C ASP A 133 4.05 21.47 -7.41
N ARG A 134 2.83 21.49 -6.85
CA ARG A 134 2.52 21.93 -5.49
C ARG A 134 2.43 20.78 -4.48
N PHE A 135 3.08 19.66 -4.78
CA PHE A 135 3.19 18.52 -3.88
C PHE A 135 4.65 18.18 -3.66
N VAL A 136 5.11 18.36 -2.43
CA VAL A 136 6.49 18.07 -2.04
C VAL A 136 6.48 16.99 -0.97
N GLU A 137 7.30 15.97 -1.17
CA GLU A 137 7.37 14.79 -0.31
C GLU A 137 8.81 14.57 0.16
N LYS A 138 9.00 14.40 1.45
CA LYS A 138 10.27 14.06 2.07
C LYS A 138 10.11 12.84 2.97
N LEU A 139 10.94 11.84 2.75
CA LEU A 139 11.10 10.73 3.70
C LEU A 139 11.94 11.22 4.87
N ALA A 140 11.46 11.02 6.08
CA ALA A 140 12.24 11.23 7.29
C ALA A 140 13.31 10.14 7.39
N THR A 141 14.57 10.55 7.28
CA THR A 141 15.74 9.68 7.43
C THR A 141 16.69 10.28 8.47
N PRO A 142 17.50 9.47 9.17
CA PRO A 142 18.39 9.99 10.22
C PRO A 142 19.45 11.00 9.74
N ASP A 143 19.75 11.03 8.46
CA ASP A 143 20.71 11.96 7.83
C ASP A 143 20.12 13.32 7.46
N VAL A 144 18.79 13.48 7.52
CA VAL A 144 18.14 14.78 7.27
C VAL A 144 18.63 15.82 8.28
N THR A 145 18.96 17.02 7.80
CA THR A 145 19.41 18.13 8.61
C THR A 145 18.37 19.26 8.67
N VAL A 146 18.54 20.16 9.64
CA VAL A 146 17.73 21.40 9.72
C VAL A 146 17.96 22.27 8.48
N ALA A 147 19.21 22.31 7.98
CA ALA A 147 19.55 23.05 6.76
C ALA A 147 18.80 22.53 5.53
N ASP A 148 18.65 21.20 5.39
CA ASP A 148 17.90 20.61 4.28
C ASP A 148 16.42 20.99 4.30
N LEU A 149 15.81 21.05 5.47
CA LEU A 149 14.38 21.34 5.61
C LEU A 149 14.08 22.84 5.67
N ILE A 150 14.82 23.59 6.45
CA ILE A 150 14.55 25.02 6.73
C ILE A 150 15.46 25.92 5.91
N GLY A 151 16.74 25.57 5.86
CA GLY A 151 17.77 26.35 5.21
C GLY A 151 18.83 26.81 6.19
N ASP A 152 19.88 27.42 5.63
CA ASP A 152 21.02 27.95 6.36
C ASP A 152 21.65 29.12 5.58
N ILE A 153 22.65 29.77 6.17
CA ILE A 153 23.45 30.77 5.49
C ILE A 153 24.37 30.08 4.47
N ASP A 154 24.40 30.60 3.25
CA ASP A 154 25.36 30.20 2.23
C ASP A 154 26.59 31.13 2.24
N PRO A 155 27.72 30.66 2.81
CA PRO A 155 28.95 31.49 2.87
C PRO A 155 29.51 31.83 1.47
N ILE A 156 29.33 30.93 0.51
CA ILE A 156 29.81 31.12 -0.87
C ILE A 156 28.98 32.20 -1.56
N LYS A 157 27.65 32.14 -1.40
CA LYS A 157 26.73 33.17 -1.93
C LYS A 157 27.00 34.54 -1.32
N ALA A 158 27.24 34.61 0.02
CA ALA A 158 27.58 35.83 0.71
C ALA A 158 28.93 36.43 0.22
N ALA A 159 29.94 35.60 0.06
CA ALA A 159 31.25 36.02 -0.46
C ALA A 159 31.18 36.52 -1.90
N ASN A 160 30.47 35.80 -2.77
CA ASN A 160 30.29 36.16 -4.18
C ASN A 160 29.54 37.50 -4.35
N LEU A 161 28.52 37.73 -3.52
CA LEU A 161 27.72 38.96 -3.54
C LEU A 161 28.37 40.10 -2.73
N LYS A 162 29.47 39.84 -2.01
CA LYS A 162 30.15 40.78 -1.11
C LYS A 162 29.20 41.40 -0.08
N ILE A 163 28.33 40.59 0.51
CA ILE A 163 27.33 41.00 1.50
C ILE A 163 27.64 40.39 2.86
N SER A 164 27.05 40.97 3.92
CA SER A 164 27.14 40.41 5.28
C SER A 164 26.43 39.07 5.40
N TYR A 165 26.91 38.21 6.29
CA TYR A 165 26.16 36.96 6.65
C TYR A 165 24.80 37.24 7.29
N SER A 166 24.51 38.47 7.71
CA SER A 166 23.18 38.88 8.20
C SER A 166 22.25 39.41 7.10
N ASP A 167 22.66 39.37 5.84
CA ASP A 167 21.86 39.79 4.69
C ASP A 167 20.99 38.65 4.22
N GLU A 168 19.68 38.88 4.07
CA GLU A 168 18.70 37.89 3.61
C GLU A 168 19.09 37.22 2.29
N ARG A 169 19.84 37.91 1.43
CA ARG A 169 20.34 37.39 0.15
C ARG A 169 21.35 36.26 0.30
N ALA A 170 21.99 36.14 1.48
CA ALA A 170 22.92 35.05 1.80
C ALA A 170 22.18 33.72 2.18
N ILE A 171 20.86 33.73 2.28
CA ILE A 171 20.11 32.56 2.69
C ILE A 171 20.07 31.55 1.54
N HIS A 172 20.31 30.28 1.88
CA HIS A 172 19.95 29.11 1.11
C HIS A 172 18.68 28.52 1.71
N PHE A 173 17.57 28.61 0.99
CA PHE A 173 16.29 28.08 1.46
C PHE A 173 16.27 26.56 1.39
N GLY A 174 15.84 25.91 2.47
CA GLY A 174 15.57 24.48 2.51
C GLY A 174 14.26 24.10 1.80
N LEU A 175 13.89 22.81 1.90
CA LEU A 175 12.70 22.29 1.21
C LEU A 175 11.39 22.93 1.68
N ILE A 176 11.24 23.24 2.98
CA ILE A 176 10.00 23.80 3.53
C ILE A 176 9.72 25.20 2.97
N PRO A 177 10.66 26.19 3.02
CA PRO A 177 10.42 27.49 2.40
C PRO A 177 10.15 27.41 0.89
N ARG A 178 10.88 26.55 0.19
CA ARG A 178 10.66 26.31 -1.26
C ARG A 178 9.32 25.66 -1.57
N SER A 179 8.67 25.07 -0.57
CA SER A 179 7.34 24.48 -0.69
C SER A 179 6.23 25.44 -0.29
N ASN A 180 6.52 26.74 -0.12
CA ASN A 180 5.50 27.73 0.16
C ASN A 180 4.34 27.61 -0.83
N ARG A 181 3.09 27.68 -0.34
CA ARG A 181 1.84 27.49 -1.09
C ARG A 181 1.63 26.07 -1.63
N CYS A 182 2.30 25.07 -1.00
CA CYS A 182 2.25 23.65 -1.40
C CYS A 182 1.75 22.77 -0.27
N ILE A 183 1.33 21.54 -0.64
CA ILE A 183 1.18 20.42 0.28
C ILE A 183 2.58 19.85 0.54
N PHE A 184 3.01 19.85 1.81
CA PHE A 184 4.29 19.30 2.23
C PHE A 184 4.10 18.04 3.05
N VAL A 185 4.62 16.92 2.56
CA VAL A 185 4.47 15.60 3.18
C VAL A 185 5.78 15.17 3.82
N ILE A 186 5.73 14.82 5.11
CA ILE A 186 6.84 14.14 5.79
C ILE A 186 6.41 12.71 6.06
N ASN A 187 7.02 11.78 5.36
CA ASN A 187 6.78 10.35 5.57
C ASN A 187 7.66 9.81 6.69
N GLU A 188 7.10 8.89 7.47
CA GLU A 188 7.75 8.21 8.59
C GLU A 188 8.31 9.21 9.62
N LEU A 189 7.47 10.16 10.04
CA LEU A 189 7.82 11.26 10.94
C LEU A 189 8.60 10.83 12.20
N PRO A 190 8.35 9.68 12.85
CA PRO A 190 9.14 9.21 14.01
C PRO A 190 10.64 9.02 13.73
N ASP A 191 11.03 8.74 12.48
CA ASP A 191 12.43 8.55 12.09
C ASP A 191 13.19 9.89 12.03
N LEU A 192 12.48 11.03 12.05
CA LEU A 192 13.10 12.35 12.06
C LEU A 192 13.67 12.65 13.43
N GLN A 193 14.95 13.04 13.48
CA GLN A 193 15.62 13.37 14.74
C GLN A 193 14.85 14.42 15.57
N ALA A 194 14.77 14.24 16.88
CA ALA A 194 14.02 15.11 17.79
C ALA A 194 14.35 16.60 17.63
N ARG A 195 15.63 16.95 17.41
CA ARG A 195 16.06 18.35 17.19
C ARG A 195 15.43 18.97 15.94
N ILE A 196 15.15 18.16 14.91
CA ILE A 196 14.53 18.61 13.67
C ILE A 196 13.04 18.75 13.88
N GLN A 197 12.42 17.80 14.59
CA GLN A 197 11.02 17.91 14.98
C GLN A 197 10.74 19.19 15.76
N VAL A 198 11.66 19.59 16.68
CA VAL A 198 11.57 20.86 17.41
C VAL A 198 11.59 22.07 16.48
N ALA A 199 12.40 22.03 15.43
CA ALA A 199 12.47 23.11 14.45
C ALA A 199 11.14 23.33 13.68
N LEU A 200 10.27 22.30 13.62
CA LEU A 200 8.94 22.41 13.01
C LEU A 200 7.89 23.10 13.91
N PHE A 201 8.15 23.29 15.21
CA PHE A 201 7.14 23.80 16.15
C PHE A 201 6.61 25.18 15.74
N ASN A 202 7.53 26.10 15.46
CA ASN A 202 7.15 27.49 15.10
C ASN A 202 6.40 27.51 13.77
N ILE A 203 6.78 26.65 12.82
CA ILE A 203 6.13 26.57 11.51
C ILE A 203 4.69 26.07 11.66
N LEU A 204 4.45 25.07 12.50
CA LEU A 204 3.12 24.51 12.70
C LEU A 204 2.20 25.42 13.53
N GLN A 205 2.76 26.16 14.48
CA GLN A 205 1.98 27.01 15.40
C GLN A 205 1.77 28.41 14.86
N GLU A 206 2.85 29.07 14.40
CA GLU A 206 2.85 30.47 13.99
C GLU A 206 2.89 30.63 12.46
N GLY A 207 3.10 29.55 11.70
CA GLY A 207 3.39 29.60 10.27
C GLY A 207 4.77 30.13 9.92
N ASP A 208 5.56 30.54 10.92
CA ASP A 208 6.82 31.24 10.74
C ASP A 208 8.02 30.31 10.73
N ILE A 209 8.96 30.57 9.84
CA ILE A 209 10.31 30.00 9.94
C ILE A 209 11.29 31.00 10.53
N GLN A 210 12.22 30.46 11.33
CA GLN A 210 13.37 31.20 11.82
C GLN A 210 14.65 30.53 11.33
N ILE A 211 15.33 31.16 10.38
CA ILE A 211 16.62 30.70 9.89
C ILE A 211 17.70 31.19 10.88
N ARG A 212 18.62 30.30 11.24
CA ARG A 212 19.68 30.56 12.22
C ARG A 212 20.45 31.84 11.88
N GLY A 213 20.55 32.76 12.87
CA GLY A 213 21.24 34.03 12.71
C GLY A 213 20.39 35.17 12.16
N PHE A 214 19.17 34.90 11.66
CA PHE A 214 18.28 35.96 11.18
C PHE A 214 17.11 36.17 12.16
N ARG A 215 16.75 37.44 12.37
CA ARG A 215 15.55 37.83 13.13
C ARG A 215 14.32 37.93 12.23
N MET A 216 14.40 37.36 11.04
CA MET A 216 13.33 37.43 10.06
C MET A 216 12.28 36.37 10.39
N ARG A 217 11.03 36.79 10.39
CA ARG A 217 9.86 35.90 10.38
C ARG A 217 9.35 35.81 8.96
N MET A 218 9.17 34.58 8.50
CA MET A 218 8.61 34.30 7.18
C MET A 218 7.35 33.45 7.33
N PRO A 219 6.17 34.06 7.26
CA PRO A 219 4.90 33.35 7.41
C PRO A 219 4.65 32.52 6.14
N LEU A 220 4.93 31.22 6.21
CA LEU A 220 4.74 30.31 5.11
C LEU A 220 3.29 29.82 5.04
N ASP A 221 2.78 29.71 3.84
CA ASP A 221 1.49 29.14 3.54
C ASP A 221 1.64 27.66 3.16
N LEU A 222 1.41 26.73 4.09
CA LEU A 222 1.68 25.31 3.95
C LEU A 222 0.54 24.43 4.48
N GLN A 223 0.24 23.37 3.75
CA GLN A 223 -0.53 22.25 4.27
C GLN A 223 0.42 21.11 4.59
N PHE A 224 0.67 20.86 5.87
CA PHE A 224 1.45 19.69 6.27
C PHE A 224 0.59 18.43 6.34
N ILE A 225 1.18 17.34 5.84
CA ILE A 225 0.67 15.97 6.03
C ILE A 225 1.85 15.14 6.54
N PHE A 226 1.63 14.46 7.64
CA PHE A 226 2.61 13.54 8.23
C PHE A 226 2.11 12.12 8.05
N THR A 227 3.04 11.18 7.88
CA THR A 227 2.71 9.76 8.01
C THR A 227 3.56 9.14 9.13
N ALA A 228 2.96 8.22 9.87
CA ALA A 228 3.63 7.49 10.93
C ALA A 228 3.10 6.06 10.99
N ASN A 229 3.97 5.13 11.41
CA ASN A 229 3.58 3.80 11.79
C ASN A 229 3.55 3.70 13.32
N PRO A 230 2.57 3.00 13.91
CA PRO A 230 2.52 2.83 15.37
C PRO A 230 3.78 2.21 15.98
N GLU A 231 4.45 1.33 15.24
CA GLU A 231 5.70 0.67 15.65
C GLU A 231 6.89 1.60 15.77
N ASP A 232 6.96 2.60 14.89
CA ASP A 232 8.09 3.53 14.87
C ASP A 232 8.20 4.29 16.18
N TYR A 233 7.10 4.34 16.97
CA TYR A 233 7.10 4.94 18.32
C TYR A 233 7.89 4.15 19.38
N THR A 234 8.21 2.89 19.11
CA THR A 234 8.87 2.02 20.10
C THR A 234 10.30 1.66 19.75
N ASN A 235 10.64 1.54 18.46
CA ASN A 235 11.90 0.95 18.02
C ASN A 235 12.87 1.92 17.32
N ARG A 236 12.37 2.95 16.61
CA ARG A 236 13.20 3.84 15.78
C ARG A 236 13.20 5.30 16.20
N GLY A 237 12.22 5.71 16.98
CA GLY A 237 12.05 7.07 17.42
C GLY A 237 10.63 7.33 17.91
N SER A 238 10.37 8.55 18.36
CA SER A 238 9.01 8.94 18.75
C SER A 238 8.71 10.33 18.22
N ILE A 239 7.47 10.61 17.92
CA ILE A 239 7.03 11.98 17.71
C ILE A 239 7.09 12.67 19.08
N VAL A 240 7.92 13.72 19.21
CA VAL A 240 8.02 14.47 20.46
C VAL A 240 6.65 15.05 20.83
N THR A 241 6.27 14.92 22.10
CA THR A 241 4.93 15.32 22.59
C THR A 241 4.50 16.73 22.16
N PRO A 242 5.37 17.77 22.19
CA PRO A 242 4.98 19.10 21.73
C PRO A 242 4.67 19.18 20.23
N LEU A 243 5.28 18.33 19.38
CA LEU A 243 4.96 18.29 17.96
C LEU A 243 3.60 17.62 17.73
N LYS A 244 3.36 16.51 18.44
CA LYS A 244 2.09 15.79 18.39
C LYS A 244 0.90 16.69 18.79
N ASP A 245 1.07 17.54 19.80
CA ASP A 245 0.06 18.49 20.26
C ASP A 245 -0.27 19.57 19.21
N ARG A 246 0.68 19.92 18.35
CA ARG A 246 0.53 20.93 17.29
C ARG A 246 -0.06 20.38 15.98
N ILE A 247 -0.07 19.08 15.82
CA ILE A 247 -0.76 18.43 14.68
C ILE A 247 -2.21 18.22 15.08
N GLN A 248 -3.10 19.04 14.55
CA GLN A 248 -4.48 19.15 15.01
C GLN A 248 -5.36 17.93 14.72
N SER A 249 -5.05 17.16 13.64
CA SER A 249 -5.81 15.96 13.28
C SER A 249 -4.90 14.76 13.12
N GLN A 250 -5.14 13.71 13.94
CA GLN A 250 -4.53 12.40 13.78
C GLN A 250 -5.60 11.43 13.30
N ILE A 251 -5.40 10.84 12.12
CA ILE A 251 -6.34 9.95 11.45
C ILE A 251 -5.75 8.56 11.39
N VAL A 252 -6.47 7.59 11.97
CA VAL A 252 -6.00 6.20 12.03
C VAL A 252 -6.48 5.45 10.78
N THR A 253 -5.53 4.92 10.02
CA THR A 253 -5.81 4.06 8.88
C THR A 253 -5.86 2.59 9.31
N HIS A 254 -6.47 1.73 8.49
CA HIS A 254 -6.62 0.31 8.79
C HIS A 254 -6.51 -0.55 7.53
N TYR A 255 -6.36 -1.86 7.68
CA TYR A 255 -6.49 -2.80 6.57
C TYR A 255 -7.96 -3.03 6.19
N PRO A 256 -8.25 -3.44 4.95
CA PRO A 256 -9.59 -3.90 4.57
C PRO A 256 -10.04 -5.02 5.51
N LYS A 257 -11.30 -4.93 5.96
CA LYS A 257 -11.93 -5.97 6.79
C LYS A 257 -12.70 -7.00 5.95
N ASP A 258 -12.99 -6.62 4.71
CA ASP A 258 -13.75 -7.42 3.75
C ASP A 258 -12.81 -7.96 2.67
N ILE A 259 -12.92 -9.27 2.40
CA ILE A 259 -12.08 -9.96 1.42
C ILE A 259 -12.34 -9.46 -0.01
N GLU A 260 -13.59 -9.07 -0.33
CA GLU A 260 -13.96 -8.55 -1.65
C GLU A 260 -13.32 -7.19 -1.91
N ILE A 261 -13.29 -6.32 -0.88
CA ILE A 261 -12.59 -5.03 -0.96
C ILE A 261 -11.09 -5.27 -1.15
N SER A 262 -10.50 -6.20 -0.39
CA SER A 262 -9.07 -6.53 -0.50
C SER A 262 -8.73 -7.07 -1.89
N LYS A 263 -9.55 -7.97 -2.42
CA LYS A 263 -9.45 -8.53 -3.77
C LYS A 263 -9.50 -7.44 -4.85
N THR A 264 -10.42 -6.49 -4.70
CA THR A 264 -10.52 -5.36 -5.64
C THR A 264 -9.27 -4.47 -5.60
N ILE A 265 -8.71 -4.21 -4.41
CA ILE A 265 -7.45 -3.48 -4.25
C ILE A 265 -6.31 -4.23 -4.94
N THR A 266 -6.18 -5.52 -4.72
CA THR A 266 -5.14 -6.35 -5.33
C THR A 266 -5.23 -6.33 -6.86
N GLN A 267 -6.43 -6.48 -7.42
CA GLN A 267 -6.64 -6.43 -8.87
C GLN A 267 -6.35 -5.05 -9.47
N GLN A 268 -6.65 -3.97 -8.72
CA GLN A 268 -6.37 -2.59 -9.14
C GLN A 268 -4.87 -2.28 -9.16
N GLU A 269 -4.10 -2.83 -8.21
CA GLU A 269 -2.71 -2.48 -7.98
C GLU A 269 -1.70 -3.45 -8.60
N ALA A 270 -2.12 -4.70 -8.90
CA ALA A 270 -1.26 -5.71 -9.50
C ALA A 270 -0.81 -5.31 -10.92
N LYS A 271 0.48 -5.51 -11.20
CA LYS A 271 1.09 -5.19 -12.48
C LYS A 271 1.15 -6.43 -13.36
N ILE A 272 0.02 -6.78 -13.97
CA ILE A 272 -0.09 -7.94 -14.88
C ILE A 272 -0.23 -7.41 -16.31
N SER A 273 0.58 -7.94 -17.22
CA SER A 273 0.54 -7.55 -18.63
C SER A 273 -0.73 -8.06 -19.33
N LYS A 274 -1.10 -7.41 -20.43
CA LYS A 274 -2.23 -7.87 -21.26
C LYS A 274 -2.01 -9.28 -21.79
N ASP A 275 -0.79 -9.63 -22.13
CA ASP A 275 -0.43 -10.95 -22.66
C ASP A 275 -0.59 -12.02 -21.57
N GLN A 276 -0.18 -11.72 -20.33
CA GLN A 276 -0.40 -12.60 -19.18
C GLN A 276 -1.90 -12.83 -18.92
N LEU A 277 -2.71 -11.75 -18.96
CA LEU A 277 -4.17 -11.85 -18.78
C LEU A 277 -4.86 -12.64 -19.91
N ALA A 278 -4.30 -12.60 -21.12
CA ALA A 278 -4.80 -13.38 -22.25
C ALA A 278 -4.41 -14.86 -22.14
N MET A 279 -3.29 -15.18 -21.50
CA MET A 279 -2.74 -16.53 -21.37
C MET A 279 -3.24 -17.24 -20.12
N VAL A 280 -3.37 -16.56 -18.99
CA VAL A 280 -3.69 -17.13 -17.68
C VAL A 280 -5.05 -16.68 -17.19
N GLU A 281 -5.96 -17.62 -17.04
CA GLU A 281 -7.24 -17.42 -16.35
C GLU A 281 -7.04 -17.71 -14.85
N VAL A 282 -7.37 -16.73 -13.98
CA VAL A 282 -7.31 -16.93 -12.52
C VAL A 282 -8.71 -17.04 -11.95
N PRO A 283 -9.15 -18.22 -11.50
CA PRO A 283 -10.45 -18.42 -10.87
C PRO A 283 -10.61 -17.63 -9.57
N ASP A 284 -11.86 -17.30 -9.23
CA ASP A 284 -12.18 -16.47 -8.06
C ASP A 284 -11.79 -17.13 -6.74
N LEU A 285 -11.88 -18.45 -6.64
CA LEU A 285 -11.36 -19.23 -5.52
C LEU A 285 -9.90 -18.91 -5.19
N LEU A 286 -9.04 -18.84 -6.21
CA LEU A 286 -7.61 -18.56 -6.00
C LEU A 286 -7.38 -17.11 -5.58
N LYS A 287 -8.17 -16.17 -6.10
CA LYS A 287 -8.13 -14.78 -5.64
C LYS A 287 -8.52 -14.68 -4.17
N ASN A 288 -9.56 -15.39 -3.76
CA ASN A 288 -9.97 -15.46 -2.36
C ASN A 288 -8.89 -16.09 -1.48
N LEU A 289 -8.20 -17.14 -1.95
CA LEU A 289 -7.09 -17.75 -1.21
C LEU A 289 -5.92 -16.79 -1.02
N ILE A 290 -5.55 -16.02 -2.06
CA ILE A 290 -4.48 -15.00 -1.95
C ILE A 290 -4.81 -13.96 -0.88
N GLU A 291 -6.04 -13.47 -0.84
CA GLU A 291 -6.44 -12.51 0.19
C GLU A 291 -6.49 -13.16 1.58
N GLN A 292 -7.01 -14.39 1.66
CA GLN A 292 -7.07 -15.12 2.92
C GLN A 292 -5.69 -15.34 3.54
N ILE A 293 -4.64 -15.59 2.72
CA ILE A 293 -3.25 -15.68 3.22
C ILE A 293 -2.87 -14.41 3.98
N SER A 294 -3.23 -13.23 3.47
CA SER A 294 -2.94 -11.97 4.15
C SER A 294 -3.73 -11.80 5.44
N PHE A 295 -4.97 -12.29 5.50
CA PHE A 295 -5.79 -12.28 6.72
C PHE A 295 -5.20 -13.21 7.77
N GLU A 296 -4.87 -14.45 7.40
CA GLU A 296 -4.22 -15.43 8.29
C GLU A 296 -2.88 -14.90 8.83
N ALA A 297 -2.07 -14.26 7.95
CA ALA A 297 -0.80 -13.69 8.35
C ALA A 297 -0.94 -12.58 9.40
N ARG A 298 -2.04 -11.80 9.37
CA ARG A 298 -2.29 -10.74 10.36
C ARG A 298 -2.70 -11.28 11.73
N GLU A 299 -3.23 -12.49 11.78
CA GLU A 299 -3.72 -13.16 13.00
C GLU A 299 -2.77 -14.26 13.49
N SER A 300 -1.72 -14.57 12.73
CA SER A 300 -0.78 -15.64 13.03
C SER A 300 0.13 -15.30 14.20
N GLU A 301 0.31 -16.26 15.10
CA GLU A 301 1.27 -16.18 16.23
C GLU A 301 2.75 -16.17 15.77
N TYR A 302 3.05 -16.59 14.54
CA TYR A 302 4.39 -16.59 13.97
C TYR A 302 4.78 -15.25 13.33
N VAL A 303 3.83 -14.34 13.13
CA VAL A 303 4.04 -13.06 12.45
C VAL A 303 3.92 -11.90 13.43
N ASP A 304 4.86 -10.96 13.37
CA ASP A 304 4.80 -9.78 14.22
C ASP A 304 3.62 -8.88 13.85
N ALA A 305 2.58 -8.90 14.68
CA ALA A 305 1.38 -8.10 14.50
C ALA A 305 1.66 -6.58 14.52
N LYS A 306 2.74 -6.15 15.20
CA LYS A 306 3.13 -4.73 15.29
C LYS A 306 3.66 -4.24 13.94
N SER A 307 4.45 -5.02 13.23
CA SER A 307 4.96 -4.71 11.89
C SER A 307 3.85 -4.68 10.83
N GLY A 308 2.79 -5.40 11.06
CA GLY A 308 1.62 -5.51 10.20
C GLY A 308 1.92 -6.19 8.86
N VAL A 309 0.88 -6.73 8.24
CA VAL A 309 0.99 -7.38 6.94
C VAL A 309 0.40 -6.48 5.86
N SER A 310 1.32 -5.90 5.08
CA SER A 310 0.99 -4.95 4.02
C SER A 310 0.11 -5.57 2.92
N ALA A 311 -0.82 -4.79 2.34
CA ALA A 311 -1.54 -5.17 1.13
C ALA A 311 -0.61 -5.54 -0.05
N ARG A 312 0.66 -5.12 0.00
CA ARG A 312 1.68 -5.54 -0.98
C ARG A 312 1.93 -7.06 -0.96
N LEU A 313 1.59 -7.77 0.14
CA LEU A 313 1.67 -9.23 0.18
C LEU A 313 0.69 -9.82 -0.84
N SER A 314 -0.60 -9.50 -0.74
CA SER A 314 -1.62 -10.00 -1.67
C SER A 314 -1.29 -9.62 -3.12
N ILE A 315 -0.85 -8.38 -3.36
CA ILE A 315 -0.48 -7.90 -4.70
C ILE A 315 0.67 -8.76 -5.28
N SER A 316 1.77 -8.89 -4.53
CA SER A 316 2.93 -9.67 -5.01
C SER A 316 2.62 -11.17 -5.10
N ALA A 317 1.80 -11.71 -4.19
CA ALA A 317 1.37 -13.11 -4.25
C ALA A 317 0.48 -13.37 -5.47
N TYR A 318 -0.42 -12.44 -5.80
CA TYR A 318 -1.26 -12.55 -6.99
C TYR A 318 -0.43 -12.49 -8.28
N GLU A 319 0.54 -11.57 -8.36
CA GLU A 319 1.50 -11.49 -9.48
C GLU A 319 2.29 -12.81 -9.62
N ASN A 320 2.77 -13.39 -8.51
CA ASN A 320 3.50 -14.65 -8.51
C ASN A 320 2.61 -15.84 -8.89
N LEU A 321 1.36 -15.87 -8.46
CA LEU A 321 0.39 -16.91 -8.85
C LEU A 321 0.19 -16.92 -10.37
N VAL A 322 -0.03 -15.74 -10.97
CA VAL A 322 -0.15 -15.59 -12.43
C VAL A 322 1.11 -16.05 -13.14
N SER A 323 2.27 -15.60 -12.67
CA SER A 323 3.57 -15.95 -13.27
C SER A 323 3.90 -17.44 -13.12
N THR A 324 3.47 -18.09 -12.04
CA THR A 324 3.64 -19.54 -11.84
C THR A 324 2.83 -20.33 -12.85
N ALA A 325 1.56 -19.97 -13.03
CA ALA A 325 0.70 -20.61 -14.04
C ALA A 325 1.21 -20.32 -15.47
N GLU A 326 1.65 -19.10 -15.76
CA GLU A 326 2.26 -18.72 -17.04
C GLU A 326 3.53 -19.55 -17.32
N ARG A 327 4.44 -19.65 -16.36
CA ARG A 327 5.66 -20.45 -16.48
C ARG A 327 5.35 -21.91 -16.80
N ARG A 328 4.39 -22.51 -16.10
CA ARG A 328 3.92 -23.86 -16.37
C ARG A 328 3.41 -24.01 -17.80
N ALA A 329 2.58 -23.10 -18.27
CA ALA A 329 2.05 -23.13 -19.62
C ALA A 329 3.14 -22.98 -20.69
N LEU A 330 4.10 -22.10 -20.49
CA LEU A 330 5.24 -21.87 -21.40
C LEU A 330 6.13 -23.11 -21.52
N ILE A 331 6.46 -23.77 -20.39
CA ILE A 331 7.27 -24.98 -20.39
C ILE A 331 6.56 -26.14 -21.13
N LEU A 332 5.24 -26.24 -20.95
CA LEU A 332 4.44 -27.28 -21.56
C LEU A 332 3.99 -26.98 -23.02
N GLY A 333 4.30 -25.77 -23.52
CA GLY A 333 3.90 -25.32 -24.85
C GLY A 333 2.41 -25.07 -24.98
N GLU A 334 1.71 -24.76 -23.88
CA GLU A 334 0.29 -24.45 -23.87
C GLU A 334 0.05 -22.97 -24.24
N LYS A 335 -0.95 -22.71 -25.09
CA LYS A 335 -1.29 -21.33 -25.51
C LYS A 335 -2.07 -20.56 -24.44
N SER A 336 -2.78 -21.25 -23.58
CA SER A 336 -3.53 -20.69 -22.46
C SER A 336 -3.69 -21.73 -21.36
N THR A 337 -3.81 -21.27 -20.13
CA THR A 337 -3.96 -22.13 -18.97
C THR A 337 -4.89 -21.52 -17.93
N VAL A 338 -5.37 -22.38 -17.03
CA VAL A 338 -6.08 -21.95 -15.82
C VAL A 338 -5.15 -22.14 -14.64
N ALA A 339 -5.05 -21.15 -13.76
CA ALA A 339 -4.30 -21.29 -12.53
C ALA A 339 -4.89 -22.41 -11.66
N ARG A 340 -4.04 -23.21 -11.02
CA ARG A 340 -4.37 -24.36 -10.18
C ARG A 340 -4.14 -24.03 -8.71
N VAL A 341 -4.70 -24.82 -7.80
CA VAL A 341 -4.42 -24.69 -6.37
C VAL A 341 -2.94 -24.94 -6.08
N SER A 342 -2.31 -25.85 -6.79
CA SER A 342 -0.88 -26.13 -6.74
C SER A 342 -0.01 -24.94 -7.14
N ASP A 343 -0.45 -24.04 -8.02
CA ASP A 343 0.30 -22.85 -8.40
C ASP A 343 0.46 -21.86 -7.23
N ILE A 344 -0.37 -21.97 -6.17
CA ILE A 344 -0.31 -21.07 -5.00
C ILE A 344 1.01 -21.22 -4.22
N TRP A 345 1.68 -22.39 -4.32
CA TRP A 345 2.97 -22.60 -3.68
C TRP A 345 4.09 -21.74 -4.29
N GLY A 346 3.92 -21.28 -5.52
CA GLY A 346 4.80 -20.28 -6.13
C GLY A 346 4.76 -18.90 -5.47
N THR A 347 3.79 -18.66 -4.57
CA THR A 347 3.67 -17.39 -3.83
C THR A 347 4.53 -17.29 -2.56
N ILE A 348 5.18 -18.39 -2.15
CA ILE A 348 5.99 -18.45 -0.92
C ILE A 348 7.03 -17.34 -0.87
N SER A 349 7.72 -17.06 -1.97
CA SER A 349 8.73 -16.00 -2.04
C SER A 349 8.12 -14.59 -1.81
N ALA A 350 6.89 -14.36 -2.27
CA ALA A 350 6.18 -13.12 -2.02
C ALA A 350 5.76 -13.00 -0.55
N ILE A 351 5.32 -14.09 0.07
CA ILE A 351 4.94 -14.13 1.48
C ILE A 351 6.15 -13.83 2.35
N ASN A 352 7.25 -14.58 2.18
CA ASN A 352 8.50 -14.42 2.96
C ASN A 352 9.07 -13.00 2.90
N GLY A 353 8.95 -12.33 1.76
CA GLY A 353 9.45 -10.98 1.57
C GLY A 353 8.55 -9.87 2.15
N LYS A 354 7.40 -10.19 2.75
CA LYS A 354 6.40 -9.21 3.21
C LYS A 354 5.89 -9.41 4.63
N ILE A 355 6.29 -10.49 5.30
CA ILE A 355 6.03 -10.75 6.71
C ILE A 355 7.30 -10.54 7.51
N GLU A 356 7.16 -10.06 8.73
CA GLU A 356 8.21 -10.06 9.75
C GLU A 356 7.84 -11.12 10.79
N LEU A 357 8.79 -12.00 11.10
CA LEU A 357 8.55 -13.13 12.01
C LEU A 357 8.85 -12.73 13.43
N VAL A 358 8.10 -13.29 14.37
CA VAL A 358 8.49 -13.31 15.79
C VAL A 358 9.50 -14.44 16.01
N TYR A 359 10.08 -14.52 17.20
CA TYR A 359 11.13 -15.50 17.54
C TYR A 359 10.71 -16.95 17.23
N GLU A 360 9.48 -17.33 17.56
CA GLU A 360 8.92 -18.66 17.29
C GLU A 360 8.82 -18.92 15.79
N GLY A 361 8.43 -17.90 15.02
CA GLY A 361 8.38 -17.96 13.55
C GLY A 361 9.77 -18.06 12.91
N GLU A 362 10.79 -17.41 13.49
CA GLU A 362 12.18 -17.55 13.04
C GLU A 362 12.73 -18.97 13.27
N GLN A 363 12.35 -19.61 14.38
CA GLN A 363 12.73 -21.00 14.66
C GLN A 363 12.10 -21.99 13.67
N GLU A 364 10.83 -21.82 13.32
CA GLU A 364 10.15 -22.64 12.30
C GLU A 364 10.73 -22.41 10.90
N GLY A 365 11.24 -21.23 10.64
CA GLY A 365 11.77 -20.80 9.36
C GLY A 365 10.72 -20.21 8.42
N PRO A 366 11.10 -19.21 7.62
CA PRO A 366 10.16 -18.42 6.84
C PRO A 366 9.37 -19.24 5.80
N VAL A 367 9.98 -20.28 5.23
CA VAL A 367 9.33 -21.14 4.24
C VAL A 367 8.22 -21.97 4.90
N ASN A 368 8.49 -22.55 6.07
CA ASN A 368 7.50 -23.34 6.81
C ASN A 368 6.34 -22.47 7.29
N VAL A 369 6.62 -21.26 7.78
CA VAL A 369 5.58 -20.30 8.14
C VAL A 369 4.72 -19.92 6.93
N ALA A 370 5.32 -19.64 5.77
CA ALA A 370 4.56 -19.35 4.56
C ALA A 370 3.66 -20.54 4.13
N GLN A 371 4.18 -21.77 4.21
CA GLN A 371 3.40 -22.98 3.93
C GLN A 371 2.26 -23.18 4.93
N PHE A 372 2.51 -22.90 6.20
CA PHE A 372 1.49 -22.92 7.23
C PHE A 372 0.37 -21.90 6.92
N LEU A 373 0.72 -20.66 6.59
CA LEU A 373 -0.25 -19.61 6.23
C LEU A 373 -1.10 -19.99 5.00
N ILE A 374 -0.49 -20.56 3.97
CA ILE A 374 -1.23 -21.08 2.81
C ILE A 374 -2.20 -22.19 3.23
N SER A 375 -1.76 -23.11 4.09
CA SER A 375 -2.60 -24.22 4.58
C SER A 375 -3.76 -23.72 5.43
N GLN A 376 -3.54 -22.70 6.28
CA GLN A 376 -4.59 -22.04 7.05
C GLN A 376 -5.59 -21.32 6.14
N ALA A 377 -5.10 -20.60 5.12
CA ALA A 377 -5.97 -19.94 4.16
C ALA A 377 -6.87 -20.94 3.40
N ILE A 378 -6.31 -22.08 2.99
CA ILE A 378 -7.07 -23.17 2.37
C ILE A 378 -8.13 -23.69 3.36
N ARG A 379 -7.74 -23.95 4.60
CA ARG A 379 -8.65 -24.43 5.66
C ARG A 379 -9.80 -23.45 5.91
N SER A 380 -9.49 -22.16 6.06
CA SER A 380 -10.50 -21.11 6.31
C SER A 380 -11.46 -20.93 5.13
N GLN A 381 -10.95 -20.99 3.91
CA GLN A 381 -11.79 -20.87 2.72
C GLN A 381 -12.58 -22.15 2.42
N PHE A 382 -12.13 -23.33 2.86
CA PHE A 382 -12.76 -24.60 2.55
C PHE A 382 -14.22 -24.66 2.98
N ILE A 383 -14.53 -24.16 4.18
CA ILE A 383 -15.89 -24.16 4.73
C ILE A 383 -16.88 -23.26 3.96
N ASN A 384 -16.37 -22.33 3.14
CA ASN A 384 -17.22 -21.51 2.28
C ASN A 384 -17.68 -22.25 1.01
N TYR A 385 -16.99 -23.34 0.67
CA TYR A 385 -17.26 -24.14 -0.54
C TYR A 385 -17.81 -25.52 -0.23
N PHE A 386 -17.39 -26.13 0.87
CA PHE A 386 -17.74 -27.49 1.24
C PHE A 386 -18.04 -27.58 2.75
N PRO A 387 -18.83 -28.59 3.17
CA PRO A 387 -19.09 -28.82 4.59
C PRO A 387 -17.81 -29.04 5.40
N ASP A 388 -17.79 -28.52 6.64
CA ASP A 388 -16.66 -28.67 7.54
C ASP A 388 -16.35 -30.15 7.84
N PRO A 389 -15.16 -30.68 7.49
CA PRO A 389 -14.80 -32.07 7.74
C PRO A 389 -14.79 -32.46 9.24
N GLU A 390 -14.54 -31.49 10.15
CA GLU A 390 -14.52 -31.78 11.60
C GLU A 390 -15.90 -32.07 12.16
N ARG A 391 -16.94 -31.56 11.54
CA ARG A 391 -18.34 -31.82 11.93
C ARG A 391 -18.64 -33.30 11.90
N PHE A 392 -18.11 -34.04 10.91
CA PHE A 392 -18.39 -35.47 10.68
C PHE A 392 -17.55 -36.38 11.60
N LYS A 393 -16.50 -35.87 12.24
CA LYS A 393 -15.75 -36.62 13.29
C LYS A 393 -16.59 -36.84 14.56
N ARG A 394 -17.52 -35.92 14.85
CA ARG A 394 -18.28 -35.88 16.11
C ARG A 394 -19.71 -36.37 16.01
N LYS A 395 -20.27 -36.41 14.82
CA LYS A 395 -21.68 -36.80 14.61
C LYS A 395 -21.78 -38.07 13.76
N LYS A 396 -22.82 -38.87 14.01
CA LYS A 396 -23.18 -40.06 13.17
C LYS A 396 -23.84 -39.62 11.84
N GLU A 397 -23.47 -38.49 11.28
CA GLU A 397 -23.92 -38.05 9.95
C GLU A 397 -23.07 -38.74 8.88
N GLU A 398 -23.65 -39.00 7.72
CA GLU A 398 -22.94 -39.58 6.59
C GLU A 398 -21.83 -38.60 6.12
N ASN A 399 -20.58 -39.04 6.20
CA ASN A 399 -19.43 -38.20 5.84
C ASN A 399 -19.28 -38.16 4.31
N PRO A 400 -19.50 -37.01 3.65
CA PRO A 400 -19.43 -36.89 2.22
C PRO A 400 -18.03 -37.16 1.64
N TYR A 401 -16.98 -37.08 2.48
CA TYR A 401 -15.58 -37.33 2.11
C TYR A 401 -15.16 -38.80 2.27
N GLN A 402 -16.02 -39.64 2.82
CA GLN A 402 -15.66 -41.01 3.21
C GLN A 402 -15.10 -41.84 2.07
N ARG A 403 -15.72 -41.78 0.86
CA ARG A 403 -15.24 -42.51 -0.31
C ARG A 403 -13.85 -42.06 -0.75
N ILE A 404 -13.58 -40.77 -0.73
CA ILE A 404 -12.25 -40.18 -1.05
C ILE A 404 -11.22 -40.71 -0.05
N ILE A 405 -11.50 -40.62 1.26
CA ILE A 405 -10.60 -41.08 2.32
C ILE A 405 -10.34 -42.60 2.19
N GLN A 406 -11.39 -43.41 1.91
CA GLN A 406 -11.26 -44.85 1.70
C GLN A 406 -10.39 -45.18 0.49
N TRP A 407 -10.48 -44.40 -0.59
CA TRP A 407 -9.63 -44.59 -1.76
C TRP A 407 -8.13 -44.46 -1.39
N PHE A 408 -7.75 -43.44 -0.64
CA PHE A 408 -6.37 -43.28 -0.14
C PHE A 408 -5.99 -44.37 0.87
N ASN A 409 -6.90 -44.77 1.77
CA ASN A 409 -6.64 -45.82 2.76
C ASN A 409 -6.44 -47.23 2.09
N ALA A 410 -6.85 -47.41 0.86
CA ALA A 410 -6.58 -48.60 0.07
C ALA A 410 -5.16 -48.62 -0.57
N ASN A 411 -4.23 -47.84 -0.03
CA ASN A 411 -2.84 -47.66 -0.50
C ASN A 411 -2.71 -47.06 -1.91
N HIS A 412 -3.64 -46.19 -2.28
CA HIS A 412 -3.48 -45.38 -3.47
C HIS A 412 -2.81 -44.04 -3.10
N ASP A 413 -1.80 -43.67 -3.87
CA ASP A 413 -1.13 -42.39 -3.80
C ASP A 413 -1.51 -41.54 -5.00
N LEU A 414 -1.63 -40.24 -4.82
CA LEU A 414 -1.86 -39.29 -5.91
C LEU A 414 -0.68 -38.30 -5.97
N ASP A 415 0.13 -38.45 -6.99
CA ASP A 415 1.25 -37.54 -7.26
C ASP A 415 0.88 -36.53 -8.35
N ILE A 416 0.76 -35.26 -7.96
CA ILE A 416 0.46 -34.13 -8.86
C ILE A 416 1.76 -33.41 -9.15
N LEU A 417 2.25 -33.54 -10.39
CA LEU A 417 3.44 -32.80 -10.84
C LEU A 417 3.10 -31.33 -11.03
N LEU A 418 3.96 -30.43 -10.56
CA LEU A 418 3.79 -28.99 -10.74
C LEU A 418 3.82 -28.59 -12.22
N GLU A 419 4.63 -29.26 -13.02
CA GLU A 419 4.76 -29.06 -14.47
C GLU A 419 4.11 -30.22 -15.23
N GLU A 420 2.79 -30.34 -15.16
CA GLU A 420 2.00 -31.39 -15.80
C GLU A 420 0.97 -30.81 -16.77
N LYS A 421 0.83 -31.48 -17.94
CA LYS A 421 -0.16 -31.10 -18.94
C LYS A 421 -1.59 -31.17 -18.36
N GLN A 422 -2.44 -30.25 -18.81
CA GLN A 422 -3.82 -30.16 -18.31
C GLN A 422 -4.56 -31.48 -18.41
N GLN A 423 -4.43 -32.22 -19.52
CA GLN A 423 -5.11 -33.50 -19.71
C GLN A 423 -4.69 -34.58 -18.71
N ASP A 424 -3.39 -34.66 -18.38
CA ASP A 424 -2.88 -35.69 -17.46
C ASP A 424 -3.22 -35.34 -16.02
N PHE A 425 -3.17 -34.05 -15.64
CA PHE A 425 -3.68 -33.53 -14.39
C PHE A 425 -5.16 -33.87 -14.19
N GLU A 426 -6.01 -33.62 -15.20
CA GLU A 426 -7.44 -33.93 -15.15
C GLU A 426 -7.71 -35.44 -15.00
N LYS A 427 -6.96 -36.28 -15.70
CA LYS A 427 -7.09 -37.77 -15.58
C LYS A 427 -6.74 -38.23 -14.16
N LYS A 428 -5.67 -37.70 -13.57
CA LYS A 428 -5.24 -38.02 -12.19
C LYS A 428 -6.33 -37.65 -11.20
N LEU A 429 -6.88 -36.45 -11.28
CA LEU A 429 -7.96 -36.01 -10.38
C LEU A 429 -9.26 -36.83 -10.61
N ALA A 430 -9.50 -37.27 -11.82
CA ALA A 430 -10.67 -38.10 -12.13
C ALA A 430 -10.54 -39.55 -11.64
N SER A 431 -9.30 -40.03 -11.38
CA SER A 431 -9.07 -41.40 -10.89
C SER A 431 -9.41 -41.60 -9.41
N VAL A 432 -9.52 -40.50 -8.64
CA VAL A 432 -9.85 -40.55 -7.21
C VAL A 432 -11.33 -40.83 -7.01
N ASP A 433 -11.66 -41.99 -6.47
CA ASP A 433 -13.05 -42.39 -6.22
C ASP A 433 -13.76 -41.47 -5.24
N GLY A 434 -15.03 -41.19 -5.52
CA GLY A 434 -15.85 -40.26 -4.71
C GLY A 434 -15.61 -38.78 -4.97
N LEU A 435 -14.50 -38.38 -5.62
CA LEU A 435 -14.16 -36.96 -5.82
C LEU A 435 -15.08 -36.30 -6.85
N SER A 436 -15.39 -37.00 -7.95
CA SER A 436 -16.32 -36.51 -8.98
C SER A 436 -17.74 -36.39 -8.47
N GLU A 437 -18.21 -37.38 -7.73
CA GLU A 437 -19.55 -37.41 -7.12
C GLU A 437 -19.73 -36.29 -6.11
N LEU A 438 -18.70 -36.01 -5.29
CA LEU A 438 -18.72 -34.90 -4.33
C LEU A 438 -18.89 -33.55 -5.05
N ILE A 439 -18.13 -33.32 -6.12
CA ILE A 439 -18.24 -32.08 -6.89
C ILE A 439 -19.62 -31.98 -7.58
N ASP A 440 -20.13 -33.07 -8.16
CA ASP A 440 -21.44 -33.06 -8.80
C ASP A 440 -22.58 -32.86 -7.80
N LEU A 441 -22.42 -33.28 -6.55
CA LEU A 441 -23.39 -33.04 -5.50
C LEU A 441 -23.55 -31.54 -5.17
N TYR A 442 -22.44 -30.82 -5.03
CA TYR A 442 -22.48 -29.43 -4.61
C TYR A 442 -22.40 -28.42 -5.78
N TYR A 443 -21.72 -28.78 -6.88
CA TYR A 443 -21.39 -27.90 -8.01
C TYR A 443 -21.80 -28.48 -9.37
N LYS A 444 -23.01 -29.04 -9.45
CA LYS A 444 -23.52 -29.68 -10.67
C LYS A 444 -23.48 -28.78 -11.91
N LYS A 445 -23.73 -27.49 -11.75
CA LYS A 445 -23.83 -26.50 -12.84
C LYS A 445 -22.49 -25.81 -13.19
N SER A 446 -21.42 -26.08 -12.47
CA SER A 446 -20.12 -25.48 -12.73
C SER A 446 -19.49 -25.95 -14.02
N SER A 447 -18.65 -25.11 -14.62
CA SER A 447 -17.90 -25.47 -15.83
C SER A 447 -16.92 -26.62 -15.56
N VAL A 448 -16.48 -27.28 -16.62
CA VAL A 448 -15.52 -28.39 -16.52
C VAL A 448 -14.23 -27.94 -15.83
N LYS A 449 -13.71 -26.77 -16.22
CA LYS A 449 -12.48 -26.20 -15.63
C LYS A 449 -12.64 -25.95 -14.13
N GLU A 450 -13.77 -25.35 -13.73
CA GLU A 450 -14.07 -25.07 -12.33
C GLU A 450 -14.22 -26.36 -11.51
N LYS A 451 -14.84 -27.41 -12.08
CA LYS A 451 -14.93 -28.71 -11.41
C LYS A 451 -13.55 -29.32 -11.12
N PHE A 452 -12.59 -29.22 -12.03
CA PHE A 452 -11.24 -29.73 -11.78
C PHE A 452 -10.50 -28.91 -10.73
N LEU A 453 -10.64 -27.59 -10.73
CA LEU A 453 -10.11 -26.74 -9.67
C LEU A 453 -10.69 -27.12 -8.29
N LEU A 454 -12.02 -27.34 -8.22
CA LEU A 454 -12.68 -27.73 -6.99
C LEU A 454 -12.27 -29.13 -6.53
N LYS A 455 -12.02 -30.07 -7.44
CA LYS A 455 -11.46 -31.41 -7.11
C LYS A 455 -10.09 -31.27 -6.44
N GLU A 456 -9.21 -30.49 -7.04
CA GLU A 456 -7.89 -30.22 -6.45
C GLU A 456 -8.04 -29.54 -5.08
N PHE A 457 -8.91 -28.53 -4.97
CA PHE A 457 -9.18 -27.82 -3.72
C PHE A 457 -9.69 -28.73 -2.61
N VAL A 458 -10.54 -29.72 -2.92
CA VAL A 458 -10.98 -30.72 -1.94
C VAL A 458 -9.81 -31.49 -1.36
N LEU A 459 -8.85 -31.93 -2.17
CA LEU A 459 -7.70 -32.68 -1.69
C LEU A 459 -6.82 -31.82 -0.77
N TYR A 460 -6.54 -30.58 -1.16
CA TYR A 460 -5.80 -29.64 -0.32
C TYR A 460 -6.56 -29.32 0.98
N GLY A 461 -7.87 -29.14 0.91
CA GLY A 461 -8.72 -28.92 2.06
C GLY A 461 -8.69 -30.09 3.03
N LEU A 462 -8.91 -31.33 2.55
CA LEU A 462 -8.83 -32.54 3.39
C LEU A 462 -7.45 -32.70 4.04
N ALA A 463 -6.38 -32.36 3.33
CA ALA A 463 -5.04 -32.36 3.90
C ALA A 463 -4.90 -31.28 5.00
N SER A 464 -5.43 -30.08 4.81
CA SER A 464 -5.40 -28.99 5.81
C SER A 464 -6.25 -29.31 7.05
N TYR A 465 -7.22 -30.23 6.95
CA TYR A 465 -8.02 -30.76 8.05
C TYR A 465 -7.46 -32.09 8.61
N SER A 466 -6.25 -32.47 8.25
CA SER A 466 -5.61 -33.74 8.69
C SER A 466 -6.52 -34.96 8.44
N GLN A 467 -7.17 -35.02 7.28
CA GLN A 467 -7.89 -36.20 6.78
C GLN A 467 -7.03 -36.98 5.76
N LEU A 468 -6.10 -36.29 5.12
CA LEU A 468 -5.09 -36.84 4.20
C LEU A 468 -3.72 -36.29 4.62
N ASN A 469 -2.67 -37.03 4.28
CA ASN A 469 -1.30 -36.56 4.37
C ASN A 469 -0.88 -35.91 3.04
N ARG A 470 -0.19 -34.78 3.09
CA ARG A 470 0.34 -34.08 1.95
C ARG A 470 1.84 -33.90 2.12
N LEU A 471 2.61 -34.41 1.19
CA LEU A 471 4.07 -34.22 1.12
C LEU A 471 4.38 -33.32 -0.08
N SER A 472 5.08 -32.21 0.20
CA SER A 472 5.59 -31.34 -0.86
C SER A 472 6.99 -31.86 -1.23
N LEU A 473 7.15 -32.28 -2.49
CA LEU A 473 8.41 -32.65 -3.10
C LEU A 473 8.91 -31.50 -4.00
N ASP A 474 10.15 -31.55 -4.45
CA ASP A 474 10.75 -30.47 -5.27
C ASP A 474 9.95 -30.15 -6.55
N SER A 475 9.36 -31.14 -7.17
CA SER A 475 8.63 -31.00 -8.45
C SER A 475 7.19 -31.48 -8.41
N SER A 476 6.69 -31.94 -7.26
CA SER A 476 5.34 -32.48 -7.14
C SER A 476 4.74 -32.34 -5.75
N VAL A 477 3.43 -32.58 -5.66
CA VAL A 477 2.70 -32.69 -4.41
C VAL A 477 2.09 -34.08 -4.33
N LEU A 478 2.46 -34.84 -3.32
CA LEU A 478 2.02 -36.19 -3.10
C LEU A 478 0.96 -36.23 -2.01
N PHE A 479 -0.22 -36.74 -2.34
CA PHE A 479 -1.29 -37.01 -1.38
C PHE A 479 -1.30 -38.51 -1.04
N LYS A 480 -1.38 -38.80 0.27
CA LYS A 480 -1.40 -40.16 0.85
C LYS A 480 -2.43 -40.27 1.95
N ASP A 481 -2.64 -41.52 2.39
CA ASP A 481 -3.40 -41.76 3.62
C ASP A 481 -2.68 -41.17 4.86
N LEU A 482 -3.44 -40.91 5.91
CA LEU A 482 -2.93 -40.30 7.14
C LEU A 482 -1.93 -41.22 7.90
N PHE A 483 -2.07 -42.55 7.78
CA PHE A 483 -1.28 -43.52 8.56
C PHE A 483 0.02 -43.96 7.86
N SER A 484 0.17 -43.79 6.56
CA SER A 484 1.37 -44.20 5.85
C SER A 484 2.63 -43.45 6.27
N SER A 485 2.52 -42.26 6.86
CA SER A 485 3.63 -41.48 7.39
C SER A 485 4.17 -42.02 8.73
N VAL A 486 3.38 -42.79 9.49
CA VAL A 486 3.79 -43.30 10.79
C VAL A 486 4.74 -44.51 10.63
N PHE A 487 4.69 -45.20 9.50
CA PHE A 487 5.51 -46.40 9.23
C PHE A 487 6.77 -46.13 8.41
N THR A 488 6.97 -44.88 7.95
CA THR A 488 8.19 -44.48 7.18
C THR A 488 9.20 -43.68 7.98
N SER A 489 9.02 -43.54 9.31
CA SER A 489 9.99 -42.90 10.19
C SER A 489 11.06 -43.90 10.68
N ASP A 490 11.68 -44.64 9.80
CA ASP A 490 12.96 -45.30 10.07
C ASP A 490 14.10 -44.43 9.52
N GLY A 491 14.75 -43.78 10.47
CA GLY A 491 16.12 -43.34 10.57
C GLY A 491 16.73 -42.42 9.52
N PRO A 492 17.30 -41.30 9.93
CA PRO A 492 18.37 -40.70 9.16
C PRO A 492 19.64 -41.49 9.44
N GLU A 493 20.06 -42.30 8.50
CA GLU A 493 21.46 -42.74 8.46
C GLU A 493 22.36 -41.53 8.26
N ASN A 494 23.20 -41.32 9.26
CA ASN A 494 24.39 -40.49 9.19
C ASN A 494 25.15 -40.70 7.89
N LEU A 495 25.34 -39.65 7.12
CA LEU A 495 26.49 -39.57 6.21
C LEU A 495 27.18 -38.23 6.43
N ASN A 496 28.43 -38.36 6.81
CA ASN A 496 29.53 -37.44 7.10
C ASN A 496 29.59 -36.14 6.26
#